data_ade8088ff783d9f49a15e7d9fb84928c
#
_entry.id   ade8088ff783d9f49a15e7d9fb84928c
#
_cell.length_a   1.000
_cell.length_b   1.000
_cell.length_c   1.000
_cell.angle_alpha   90.00
_cell.angle_beta   90.00
_cell.angle_gamma   90.00
#
_symmetry.space_group_name_H-M   'P 1'
#
loop_
_entity.id
_entity.type
_entity.pdbx_description
1 polymer ?
#
loop_
_entity_poly.entity_id
_entity_poly.type
_entity_poly.pdbx_seq_one_letter_code
_entity_poly.pdbx_strand_id
1 'polypeptide(L)'
;MYANGRGVPRDYAAAISWYRKAAEQGYAAAQFNLGVMYDKGQGVPQDYVQAHKWWNLAAANGDADAIKSRDIVAKKMTPAQIAEVQKLAREWKPK
;
A
#
# COMPACT_ATOMS: atom_id res chain seq x y z
N MET A 1 -3.50 -14.95 12.50
CA MET A 1 -3.25 -13.96 11.44
C MET A 1 -3.02 -14.66 10.12
N TYR A 2 -3.82 -14.35 9.14
CA TYR A 2 -3.77 -15.06 7.86
C TYR A 2 -2.51 -14.79 7.07
N ALA A 3 -1.97 -13.60 7.21
CA ALA A 3 -0.85 -13.17 6.38
C ALA A 3 0.43 -13.97 6.59
N ASN A 4 0.62 -14.60 7.75
CA ASN A 4 1.83 -15.36 8.01
C ASN A 4 1.74 -16.81 7.54
N GLY A 5 0.56 -17.28 7.14
CA GLY A 5 0.37 -18.61 6.59
C GLY A 5 0.63 -19.77 7.54
N ARG A 6 0.85 -19.50 8.81
CA ARG A 6 1.18 -20.53 9.75
C ARG A 6 -0.06 -21.33 10.12
N GLY A 7 -0.05 -22.62 9.87
CA GLY A 7 -1.13 -23.53 10.19
C GLY A 7 -2.34 -23.41 9.27
N VAL A 8 -2.35 -22.46 8.34
CA VAL A 8 -3.42 -22.28 7.35
C VAL A 8 -2.78 -21.82 6.05
N PRO A 9 -3.41 -22.10 4.90
CA PRO A 9 -2.93 -21.55 3.64
C PRO A 9 -2.97 -20.04 3.69
N ARG A 10 -2.00 -19.41 3.06
CA ARG A 10 -2.00 -17.96 2.94
C ARG A 10 -3.14 -17.54 2.04
N ASP A 11 -3.96 -16.66 2.54
CA ASP A 11 -5.09 -16.13 1.78
C ASP A 11 -4.88 -14.64 1.57
N TYR A 12 -4.09 -14.32 0.53
CA TYR A 12 -3.82 -12.93 0.23
C TYR A 12 -5.06 -12.19 -0.27
N ALA A 13 -5.99 -12.90 -0.92
CA ALA A 13 -7.22 -12.28 -1.39
C ALA A 13 -8.07 -11.78 -0.21
N ALA A 14 -8.20 -12.60 0.83
CA ALA A 14 -8.93 -12.19 2.04
C ALA A 14 -8.19 -11.07 2.76
N ALA A 15 -6.86 -11.18 2.88
CA ALA A 15 -6.06 -10.17 3.55
C ALA A 15 -6.16 -8.82 2.84
N ILE A 16 -6.06 -8.81 1.50
CA ILE A 16 -6.14 -7.56 0.73
C ILE A 16 -7.51 -6.91 0.89
N SER A 17 -8.57 -7.71 0.94
CA SER A 17 -9.93 -7.19 1.14
C SER A 17 -10.05 -6.48 2.49
N TRP A 18 -9.53 -7.09 3.55
CA TRP A 18 -9.51 -6.49 4.89
C TRP A 18 -8.71 -5.20 4.93
N TYR A 19 -7.48 -5.26 4.41
CA TYR A 19 -6.61 -4.09 4.42
C TYR A 19 -7.18 -2.95 3.57
N ARG A 20 -7.82 -3.29 2.46
CA ARG A 20 -8.44 -2.27 1.60
C ARG A 20 -9.55 -1.53 2.34
N LYS A 21 -10.42 -2.25 3.03
CA LYS A 21 -11.48 -1.61 3.82
C LYS A 21 -10.92 -0.70 4.89
N ALA A 22 -9.95 -1.18 5.66
CA ALA A 22 -9.34 -0.40 6.73
C ALA A 22 -8.56 0.79 6.17
N ALA A 23 -7.86 0.59 5.06
CA ALA A 23 -7.07 1.64 4.43
C ALA A 23 -7.96 2.76 3.89
N GLU A 24 -9.11 2.41 3.33
CA GLU A 24 -10.07 3.40 2.85
C GLU A 24 -10.68 4.22 3.98
N GLN A 25 -10.65 3.68 5.20
CA GLN A 25 -11.05 4.42 6.39
C GLN A 25 -9.95 5.36 6.92
N GLY A 26 -8.76 5.30 6.35
CA GLY A 26 -7.65 6.15 6.76
C GLY A 26 -6.70 5.53 7.77
N TYR A 27 -6.79 4.23 8.04
CA TYR A 27 -5.90 3.58 9.00
C TYR A 27 -4.52 3.37 8.40
N ALA A 28 -3.52 4.02 9.00
CA ALA A 28 -2.15 4.03 8.49
C ALA A 28 -1.55 2.62 8.39
N ALA A 29 -1.75 1.79 9.40
CA ALA A 29 -1.20 0.42 9.40
C ALA A 29 -1.74 -0.40 8.23
N ALA A 30 -3.03 -0.27 7.92
CA ALA A 30 -3.63 -0.98 6.79
C ALA A 30 -3.12 -0.43 5.47
N GLN A 31 -2.94 0.88 5.38
CA GLN A 31 -2.39 1.51 4.19
C GLN A 31 -0.96 1.05 3.94
N PHE A 32 -0.15 0.94 5.00
CA PHE A 32 1.20 0.42 4.89
C PHE A 32 1.19 -1.02 4.36
N ASN A 33 0.35 -1.87 4.94
CA ASN A 33 0.28 -3.27 4.54
C ASN A 33 -0.20 -3.44 3.10
N LEU A 34 -1.15 -2.63 2.66
CA LEU A 34 -1.56 -2.62 1.25
C LEU A 34 -0.39 -2.27 0.33
N GLY A 35 0.39 -1.27 0.72
CA GLY A 35 1.57 -0.90 -0.05
C GLY A 35 2.53 -2.07 -0.21
N VAL A 36 2.77 -2.83 0.87
CA VAL A 36 3.62 -4.01 0.83
C VAL A 36 3.06 -5.05 -0.15
N MET A 37 1.76 -5.29 -0.12
CA MET A 37 1.15 -6.28 -0.99
C MET A 37 1.27 -5.90 -2.47
N TYR A 38 1.06 -4.64 -2.80
CA TYR A 38 1.25 -4.17 -4.18
C TYR A 38 2.72 -4.20 -4.60
N ASP A 39 3.63 -3.86 -3.69
CA ASP A 39 5.06 -3.89 -4.00
C ASP A 39 5.53 -5.31 -4.33
N LYS A 40 5.03 -6.30 -3.61
CA LYS A 40 5.43 -7.69 -3.78
C LYS A 40 4.52 -8.50 -4.70
N GLY A 41 3.37 -7.96 -5.08
CA GLY A 41 2.41 -8.68 -5.91
C GLY A 41 1.73 -9.82 -5.16
N GLN A 42 1.38 -9.61 -3.90
CA GLN A 42 0.73 -10.63 -3.07
C GLN A 42 -0.78 -10.36 -3.02
N GLY A 43 -1.54 -11.22 -3.66
CA GLY A 43 -2.99 -11.11 -3.73
C GLY A 43 -3.49 -10.10 -4.77
N VAL A 44 -2.58 -9.35 -5.36
CA VAL A 44 -2.85 -8.38 -6.42
C VAL A 44 -1.66 -8.38 -7.37
N PRO A 45 -1.83 -7.95 -8.62
CA PRO A 45 -0.69 -7.75 -9.51
C PRO A 45 0.27 -6.72 -8.93
N GLN A 46 1.58 -6.96 -9.06
CA GLN A 46 2.58 -6.00 -8.60
C GLN A 46 2.36 -4.66 -9.28
N ASP A 47 2.37 -3.59 -8.47
CA ASP A 47 2.09 -2.25 -8.98
C ASP A 47 2.79 -1.22 -8.09
N TYR A 48 3.89 -0.68 -8.56
CA TYR A 48 4.65 0.32 -7.80
C TYR A 48 3.86 1.61 -7.59
N VAL A 49 3.01 2.00 -8.52
CA VAL A 49 2.18 3.20 -8.38
C VAL A 49 1.24 3.03 -7.19
N GLN A 50 0.57 1.89 -7.10
CA GLN A 50 -0.32 1.62 -5.98
C GLN A 50 0.45 1.51 -4.66
N ALA A 51 1.60 0.85 -4.66
CA ALA A 51 2.42 0.73 -3.46
C ALA A 51 2.81 2.11 -2.95
N HIS A 52 3.31 2.96 -3.82
CA HIS A 52 3.71 4.32 -3.48
C HIS A 52 2.52 5.12 -2.95
N LYS A 53 1.38 5.01 -3.62
CA LYS A 53 0.16 5.72 -3.21
C LYS A 53 -0.23 5.39 -1.78
N TRP A 54 -0.31 4.09 -1.45
CA TRP A 54 -0.73 3.67 -0.13
C TRP A 54 0.31 4.02 0.94
N TRP A 55 1.60 3.89 0.63
CA TRP A 55 2.64 4.30 1.55
C TRP A 55 2.66 5.81 1.77
N ASN A 56 2.37 6.59 0.73
CA ASN A 56 2.28 8.04 0.87
C ASN A 56 1.13 8.43 1.81
N LEU A 57 -0.01 7.76 1.68
CA LEU A 57 -1.14 8.00 2.57
C LEU A 57 -0.82 7.57 4.01
N ALA A 58 -0.17 6.41 4.17
CA ALA A 58 0.23 5.94 5.49
C ALA A 58 1.21 6.90 6.15
N ALA A 59 2.15 7.42 5.38
CA ALA A 59 3.12 8.39 5.87
C ALA A 59 2.42 9.67 6.34
N ALA A 60 1.44 10.14 5.58
CA ALA A 60 0.65 11.31 5.95
C ALA A 60 -0.15 11.09 7.23
N ASN A 61 -0.47 9.82 7.53
CA ASN A 61 -1.19 9.45 8.75
C ASN A 61 -0.26 9.02 9.88
N GLY A 62 1.03 9.31 9.77
CA GLY A 62 1.99 9.15 10.86
C GLY A 62 2.84 7.89 10.85
N ASP A 63 2.80 7.09 9.78
CA ASP A 63 3.60 5.86 9.71
C ASP A 63 5.00 6.17 9.17
N ALA A 64 5.99 6.14 10.06
CA ALA A 64 7.37 6.46 9.69
C ALA A 64 7.97 5.41 8.74
N ASP A 65 7.60 4.14 8.89
CA ASP A 65 8.11 3.10 8.00
C ASP A 65 7.61 3.29 6.57
N ALA A 66 6.43 3.85 6.41
CA ALA A 66 5.86 4.14 5.10
C ALA A 66 6.70 5.18 4.35
N ILE A 67 7.30 6.13 5.05
CA ILE A 67 8.17 7.13 4.43
C ILE A 67 9.37 6.44 3.79
N LYS A 68 10.01 5.54 4.53
CA LYS A 68 11.18 4.81 4.02
C LYS A 68 10.82 3.93 2.84
N SER A 69 9.72 3.18 2.96
CA SER A 69 9.27 2.29 1.89
C SER A 69 8.89 3.07 0.63
N ARG A 70 8.21 4.19 0.80
CA ARG A 70 7.85 5.07 -0.30
C ARG A 70 9.09 5.58 -1.04
N ASP A 71 10.11 6.00 -0.29
CA ASP A 71 11.32 6.53 -0.90
C ASP A 71 12.09 5.45 -1.65
N ILE A 72 12.08 4.22 -1.13
CA ILE A 72 12.73 3.09 -1.79
C ILE A 72 12.04 2.77 -3.11
N VAL A 73 10.72 2.66 -3.11
CA VAL A 73 9.97 2.31 -4.32
C VAL A 73 10.05 3.45 -5.35
N ALA A 74 10.11 4.69 -4.89
CA ALA A 74 10.20 5.83 -5.79
C ALA A 74 11.45 5.75 -6.68
N LYS A 75 12.53 5.17 -6.17
CA LYS A 75 13.76 5.01 -6.94
C LYS A 75 13.61 4.00 -8.08
N LYS A 76 12.59 3.15 -8.01
CA LYS A 76 12.30 2.15 -9.05
C LYS A 76 11.25 2.63 -10.05
N MET A 77 10.68 3.82 -9.83
CA MET A 77 9.58 4.33 -10.62
C MET A 77 10.08 5.33 -11.67
N THR A 78 9.34 5.40 -12.77
CA THR A 78 9.60 6.41 -13.80
C THR A 78 9.06 7.76 -13.34
N PRO A 79 9.55 8.88 -13.92
CA PRO A 79 8.97 10.19 -13.62
C PRO A 79 7.46 10.27 -13.89
N ALA A 80 6.97 9.59 -14.93
CA ALA A 80 5.54 9.56 -15.23
C ALA A 80 4.76 8.87 -14.12
N GLN A 81 5.29 7.77 -13.57
CA GLN A 81 4.66 7.07 -12.46
C GLN A 81 4.65 7.93 -11.20
N ILE A 82 5.73 8.65 -10.94
CA ILE A 82 5.81 9.57 -9.79
C ILE A 82 4.73 10.65 -9.92
N ALA A 83 4.59 11.23 -11.11
CA ALA A 83 3.56 12.25 -11.35
C ALA A 83 2.16 11.69 -11.11
N GLU A 84 1.93 10.45 -11.55
CA GLU A 84 0.62 9.81 -11.37
C GLU A 84 0.29 9.59 -9.90
N VAL A 85 1.25 9.11 -9.09
CA VAL A 85 0.96 8.89 -7.67
C VAL A 85 0.71 10.19 -6.93
N GLN A 86 1.39 11.28 -7.32
CA GLN A 86 1.14 12.58 -6.72
C GLN A 86 -0.27 13.04 -7.00
N LYS A 87 -0.75 12.83 -8.22
CA LYS A 87 -2.12 13.15 -8.60
C LYS A 87 -3.12 12.31 -7.80
N LEU A 88 -2.90 11.00 -7.71
CA LEU A 88 -3.79 10.12 -6.96
C LEU A 88 -3.84 10.49 -5.48
N ALA A 89 -2.71 10.87 -4.90
CA ALA A 89 -2.66 11.27 -3.50
C ALA A 89 -3.46 12.55 -3.26
N ARG A 90 -3.39 13.51 -4.20
CA ARG A 90 -4.16 14.75 -4.08
C ARG A 90 -5.65 14.53 -4.21
N GLU A 91 -6.06 13.53 -4.97
CA GLU A 91 -7.47 13.22 -5.23
C GLU A 91 -8.06 12.27 -4.20
N TRP A 92 -7.23 11.71 -3.33
CA TRP A 92 -7.68 10.74 -2.34
C TRP A 92 -8.60 11.37 -1.32
N LYS A 93 -9.70 10.68 -1.02
CA LYS A 93 -10.61 11.05 0.06
C LYS A 93 -11.02 9.79 0.79
N PRO A 94 -10.80 9.70 2.11
CA PRO A 94 -11.25 8.55 2.89
C PRO A 94 -12.77 8.43 2.85
N LYS A 95 -13.24 7.20 2.86
CA LYS A 95 -14.68 6.94 2.87
C LYS A 95 -15.25 6.96 4.27
#